data_3731854b1c042d4c3f2ef5aa15929256
#
_entry.id   3731854b1c042d4c3f2ef5aa15929256
#
_cell.length_a   1.000
_cell.length_b   1.000
_cell.length_c   1.000
_cell.angle_alpha   90.00
_cell.angle_beta   90.00
_cell.angle_gamma   90.00
#
_symmetry.space_group_name_H-M   'P 1'
#
loop_
_entity.id
_entity.type
_entity.pdbx_description
1 polymer ?
#
loop_
_entity_poly.entity_id
_entity_poly.type
_entity_poly.pdbx_seq_one_letter_code
_entity_poly.pdbx_strand_id
1 'polypeptide(L)'
;MNEEITVEELREMPQGEYLLIDVRDSAAFALGHIDSAVNVVPGQLGEAQLPMDKPVVVCCRSGIISDEIAAQLREDGYQAANLAGGYVRWLGQKIALQSSADRAAEIERSITKKFHRSIFSKFAKAINEYELLKPGDKVAVCISGGKDSMLMAKLFQELQRHRKFPFELVFLVMDPGYSSENRAIIEANARLMGIPITVFETDIFNSVYNVQNNPCYLCARMRRGHLYNKAKELGCNKIALGHHFDDVIETILMSMVYGGQVETMMPKLHSAHFPGMQLIRPMYLIREDEIKHWARYNDLSFIQCACRFTDTCTTCNPDGAARSKRQEIKQLIAKLNEGNPQVVMNIFRSVENIKLNKIISYKTPDGEIHSFLDGYND
;
A
#
# COMPACT_ATOMS: atom_id res chain seq x y z
N MET A 1 31.65 -18.95 -10.21
CA MET A 1 30.33 -18.77 -9.65
C MET A 1 29.29 -19.11 -10.71
N ASN A 2 28.17 -19.74 -10.36
CA ASN A 2 27.08 -19.94 -11.32
C ASN A 2 26.54 -18.58 -11.80
N GLU A 3 26.01 -18.53 -13.01
CA GLU A 3 25.42 -17.28 -13.55
C GLU A 3 24.14 -16.87 -12.80
N GLU A 4 23.46 -17.83 -12.21
CA GLU A 4 22.30 -17.65 -11.36
C GLU A 4 22.52 -18.40 -10.04
N ILE A 5 22.07 -17.80 -8.93
CA ILE A 5 22.07 -18.41 -7.60
C ILE A 5 20.67 -18.36 -7.00
N THR A 6 20.35 -19.36 -6.21
CA THR A 6 19.08 -19.43 -5.47
C THR A 6 19.16 -18.64 -4.16
N VAL A 7 17.99 -18.38 -3.55
CA VAL A 7 17.92 -17.73 -2.22
C VAL A 7 18.54 -18.64 -1.14
N GLU A 8 18.44 -19.96 -1.29
CA GLU A 8 19.04 -20.94 -0.42
C GLU A 8 20.57 -20.87 -0.47
N GLU A 9 21.12 -20.88 -1.67
CA GLU A 9 22.57 -20.73 -1.89
C GLU A 9 23.09 -19.40 -1.36
N LEU A 10 22.36 -18.28 -1.58
CA LEU A 10 22.74 -16.98 -1.04
C LEU A 10 22.85 -16.98 0.48
N ARG A 11 21.98 -17.72 1.18
CA ARG A 11 22.00 -17.82 2.65
C ARG A 11 23.18 -18.63 3.18
N GLU A 12 23.68 -19.57 2.39
CA GLU A 12 24.84 -20.39 2.73
C GLU A 12 26.16 -19.67 2.45
N MET A 13 26.15 -18.61 1.63
CA MET A 13 27.34 -17.81 1.34
C MET A 13 27.77 -16.98 2.55
N PRO A 14 29.06 -17.05 2.97
CA PRO A 14 29.53 -16.24 4.09
C PRO A 14 29.43 -14.74 3.82
N GLN A 15 28.95 -13.99 4.80
CA GLN A 15 28.89 -12.54 4.70
C GLN A 15 30.30 -11.95 4.53
N GLY A 16 30.45 -11.04 3.57
CA GLY A 16 31.73 -10.40 3.24
C GLY A 16 32.50 -11.06 2.11
N GLU A 17 32.21 -12.30 1.72
CA GLU A 17 32.80 -12.99 0.57
C GLU A 17 32.17 -12.59 -0.77
N TYR A 18 31.05 -11.87 -0.75
CA TYR A 18 30.36 -11.35 -1.93
C TYR A 18 29.83 -9.93 -1.66
N LEU A 19 29.53 -9.19 -2.72
CA LEU A 19 28.75 -7.96 -2.68
C LEU A 19 27.35 -8.25 -3.22
N LEU A 20 26.33 -7.97 -2.42
CA LEU A 20 24.93 -8.01 -2.88
C LEU A 20 24.48 -6.60 -3.27
N ILE A 21 24.13 -6.41 -4.53
CA ILE A 21 23.54 -5.14 -5.01
C ILE A 21 22.06 -5.34 -5.31
N ASP A 22 21.26 -4.39 -4.83
CA ASP A 22 19.83 -4.32 -5.10
C ASP A 22 19.57 -3.17 -6.08
N VAL A 23 19.16 -3.51 -7.30
CA VAL A 23 18.97 -2.56 -8.39
C VAL A 23 17.56 -1.99 -8.47
N ARG A 24 16.71 -2.24 -7.46
CA ARG A 24 15.40 -1.59 -7.34
C ARG A 24 15.56 -0.10 -7.03
N ASP A 25 14.49 0.66 -7.28
CA ASP A 25 14.45 2.07 -6.88
C ASP A 25 14.69 2.25 -5.36
N SER A 26 15.22 3.41 -4.98
CA SER A 26 15.62 3.69 -3.60
C SER A 26 14.44 3.68 -2.62
N ALA A 27 13.22 3.99 -3.09
CA ALA A 27 12.02 3.93 -2.26
C ALA A 27 11.63 2.47 -1.97
N ALA A 28 11.72 1.59 -2.98
CA ALA A 28 11.51 0.15 -2.81
C ALA A 28 12.54 -0.47 -1.86
N PHE A 29 13.80 -0.10 -2.03
CA PHE A 29 14.89 -0.54 -1.15
C PHE A 29 14.67 -0.10 0.30
N ALA A 30 14.32 1.17 0.51
CA ALA A 30 14.08 1.73 1.86
C ALA A 30 12.90 1.10 2.60
N LEU A 31 11.92 0.55 1.88
CA LEU A 31 10.77 -0.16 2.47
C LEU A 31 11.11 -1.57 2.93
N GLY A 32 12.17 -2.17 2.36
CA GLY A 32 12.70 -3.48 2.74
C GLY A 32 13.65 -4.02 1.70
N HIS A 33 14.75 -4.62 2.15
CA HIS A 33 15.80 -5.18 1.32
C HIS A 33 16.37 -6.44 1.97
N ILE A 34 17.22 -7.16 1.25
CA ILE A 34 18.00 -8.28 1.79
C ILE A 34 19.11 -7.71 2.68
N ASP A 35 19.31 -8.30 3.86
CA ASP A 35 20.35 -7.84 4.77
C ASP A 35 21.72 -7.79 4.05
N SER A 36 22.52 -6.78 4.32
CA SER A 36 23.79 -6.46 3.66
C SER A 36 23.72 -5.99 2.19
N ALA A 37 22.56 -5.92 1.57
CA ALA A 37 22.44 -5.40 0.21
C ALA A 37 22.73 -3.90 0.15
N VAL A 38 23.43 -3.49 -0.92
CA VAL A 38 23.68 -2.07 -1.26
C VAL A 38 22.74 -1.69 -2.39
N ASN A 39 22.05 -0.56 -2.26
CA ASN A 39 21.19 -0.08 -3.33
C ASN A 39 22.00 0.62 -4.41
N VAL A 40 21.97 0.10 -5.62
CA VAL A 40 22.60 0.68 -6.80
C VAL A 40 21.61 0.67 -7.94
N VAL A 41 20.93 1.79 -8.16
CA VAL A 41 19.93 1.88 -9.25
C VAL A 41 20.63 1.77 -10.63
N PRO A 42 19.96 1.24 -11.68
CA PRO A 42 20.62 0.97 -12.97
C PRO A 42 21.37 2.15 -13.57
N GLY A 43 20.86 3.37 -13.44
CA GLY A 43 21.53 4.58 -13.92
C GLY A 43 22.81 4.96 -13.19
N GLN A 44 23.12 4.35 -12.05
CA GLN A 44 24.31 4.60 -11.23
C GLN A 44 25.35 3.46 -11.32
N LEU A 45 25.07 2.39 -12.05
CA LEU A 45 25.97 1.24 -12.15
C LEU A 45 27.35 1.60 -12.73
N GLY A 46 27.40 2.48 -13.73
CA GLY A 46 28.66 2.94 -14.34
C GLY A 46 29.54 3.80 -13.44
N GLU A 47 28.96 4.39 -12.39
CA GLU A 47 29.66 5.20 -11.39
C GLU A 47 29.97 4.40 -10.11
N ALA A 48 29.32 3.23 -9.93
CA ALA A 48 29.49 2.38 -8.78
C ALA A 48 30.87 1.69 -8.83
N GLN A 49 31.68 1.86 -7.78
CA GLN A 49 32.96 1.16 -7.63
C GLN A 49 32.68 -0.27 -7.14
N LEU A 50 32.34 -1.16 -8.07
CA LEU A 50 32.15 -2.57 -7.75
C LEU A 50 33.48 -3.29 -7.59
N PRO A 51 33.61 -4.23 -6.63
CA PRO A 51 34.82 -4.99 -6.42
C PRO A 51 35.03 -6.02 -7.55
N MET A 52 36.27 -6.11 -8.06
CA MET A 52 36.66 -7.17 -9.02
C MET A 52 37.24 -8.42 -8.34
N ASP A 53 37.58 -8.31 -7.08
CA ASP A 53 38.24 -9.34 -6.29
C ASP A 53 37.24 -10.29 -5.60
N LYS A 54 35.95 -10.01 -5.64
CA LYS A 54 34.90 -10.85 -5.09
C LYS A 54 33.63 -10.84 -5.93
N PRO A 55 32.81 -11.91 -5.82
CA PRO A 55 31.57 -12.04 -6.57
C PRO A 55 30.57 -10.92 -6.25
N VAL A 56 29.83 -10.49 -7.29
CA VAL A 56 28.73 -9.55 -7.19
C VAL A 56 27.43 -10.30 -7.44
N VAL A 57 26.53 -10.32 -6.46
CA VAL A 57 25.17 -10.85 -6.62
C VAL A 57 24.24 -9.70 -6.91
N VAL A 58 23.49 -9.81 -8.00
CA VAL A 58 22.55 -8.77 -8.42
C VAL A 58 21.14 -9.21 -8.09
N CYS A 59 20.41 -8.37 -7.39
CA CYS A 59 19.03 -8.58 -7.01
C CYS A 59 18.16 -7.44 -7.56
N CYS A 60 17.09 -7.79 -8.25
CA CYS A 60 15.98 -6.88 -8.52
C CYS A 60 14.70 -7.41 -7.85
N ARG A 61 13.54 -6.95 -8.29
CA ARG A 61 12.28 -7.40 -7.72
C ARG A 61 12.01 -8.88 -7.97
N SER A 62 12.08 -9.34 -9.24
CA SER A 62 11.64 -10.66 -9.72
C SER A 62 12.76 -11.52 -10.30
N GLY A 63 13.98 -11.01 -10.39
CA GLY A 63 15.11 -11.70 -11.01
C GLY A 63 15.29 -11.38 -12.50
N ILE A 64 14.35 -10.69 -13.17
CA ILE A 64 14.41 -10.44 -14.62
C ILE A 64 15.43 -9.35 -14.97
N ILE A 65 15.27 -8.14 -14.44
CA ILE A 65 16.18 -7.02 -14.69
C ILE A 65 17.59 -7.30 -14.14
N SER A 66 17.68 -7.96 -13.01
CA SER A 66 18.96 -8.32 -12.42
C SER A 66 19.71 -9.38 -13.22
N ASP A 67 19.04 -10.20 -14.00
CA ASP A 67 19.67 -11.15 -14.91
C ASP A 67 20.37 -10.43 -16.07
N GLU A 68 19.70 -9.47 -16.70
CA GLU A 68 20.27 -8.60 -17.76
C GLU A 68 21.50 -7.83 -17.22
N ILE A 69 21.39 -7.25 -16.02
CA ILE A 69 22.48 -6.50 -15.39
C ILE A 69 23.65 -7.42 -15.02
N ALA A 70 23.37 -8.61 -14.48
CA ALA A 70 24.42 -9.57 -14.16
C ALA A 70 25.15 -10.04 -15.43
N ALA A 71 24.44 -10.24 -16.54
CA ALA A 71 25.04 -10.56 -17.83
C ALA A 71 25.96 -9.43 -18.31
N GLN A 72 25.51 -8.16 -18.25
CA GLN A 72 26.35 -7.02 -18.60
C GLN A 72 27.60 -6.91 -17.73
N LEU A 73 27.47 -7.09 -16.41
CA LEU A 73 28.63 -7.08 -15.51
C LEU A 73 29.63 -8.20 -15.82
N ARG A 74 29.18 -9.38 -16.27
CA ARG A 74 30.07 -10.46 -16.72
C ARG A 74 30.83 -10.08 -18.00
N GLU A 75 30.17 -9.41 -18.94
CA GLU A 75 30.82 -8.87 -20.14
C GLU A 75 31.89 -7.82 -19.77
N ASP A 76 31.65 -7.03 -18.73
CA ASP A 76 32.59 -6.04 -18.19
C ASP A 76 33.71 -6.67 -17.31
N GLY A 77 33.75 -8.01 -17.19
CA GLY A 77 34.81 -8.76 -16.52
C GLY A 77 34.57 -9.02 -15.02
N TYR A 78 33.40 -8.69 -14.48
CA TYR A 78 33.07 -9.01 -13.08
C TYR A 78 32.61 -10.47 -12.92
N GLN A 79 32.85 -11.04 -11.74
CA GLN A 79 32.20 -12.29 -11.34
C GLN A 79 30.80 -11.98 -10.85
N ALA A 80 29.80 -11.97 -11.74
CA ALA A 80 28.45 -11.58 -11.40
C ALA A 80 27.42 -12.69 -11.59
N ALA A 81 26.47 -12.80 -10.65
CA ALA A 81 25.36 -13.73 -10.68
C ALA A 81 24.03 -13.05 -10.40
N ASN A 82 22.97 -13.53 -11.05
CA ASN A 82 21.60 -13.14 -10.79
C ASN A 82 21.05 -13.88 -9.55
N LEU A 83 20.30 -13.19 -8.69
CA LEU A 83 19.50 -13.86 -7.65
C LEU A 83 18.17 -14.34 -8.24
N ALA A 84 18.02 -15.66 -8.37
CA ALA A 84 16.83 -16.30 -8.91
C ALA A 84 15.53 -15.91 -8.20
N GLY A 85 14.57 -15.37 -8.94
CA GLY A 85 13.29 -14.88 -8.39
C GLY A 85 13.39 -13.59 -7.56
N GLY A 86 14.60 -13.02 -7.43
CA GLY A 86 14.86 -11.72 -6.83
C GLY A 86 14.39 -11.56 -5.39
N TYR A 87 14.14 -10.31 -5.02
CA TYR A 87 13.67 -9.94 -3.68
C TYR A 87 12.34 -10.61 -3.28
N VAL A 88 11.44 -10.78 -4.23
CA VAL A 88 10.11 -11.37 -3.96
C VAL A 88 10.21 -12.81 -3.47
N ARG A 89 11.08 -13.63 -4.08
CA ARG A 89 11.31 -15.00 -3.66
C ARG A 89 11.99 -15.07 -2.29
N TRP A 90 13.01 -14.24 -2.08
CA TRP A 90 13.67 -14.13 -0.78
C TRP A 90 12.67 -13.73 0.32
N LEU A 91 11.82 -12.75 0.05
CA LEU A 91 10.80 -12.27 0.99
C LEU A 91 9.79 -13.38 1.34
N GLY A 92 9.30 -14.11 0.35
CA GLY A 92 8.37 -15.24 0.57
C GLY A 92 8.96 -16.30 1.51
N GLN A 93 10.23 -16.65 1.33
CA GLN A 93 10.92 -17.59 2.20
C GLN A 93 11.16 -17.02 3.61
N LYS A 94 11.57 -15.75 3.73
CA LYS A 94 11.73 -15.08 5.03
C LYS A 94 10.43 -15.16 5.85
N ILE A 95 9.29 -14.83 5.23
CA ILE A 95 7.98 -14.85 5.89
C ILE A 95 7.59 -16.28 6.29
N ALA A 96 7.82 -17.26 5.43
CA ALA A 96 7.50 -18.66 5.72
C ALA A 96 8.26 -19.19 6.95
N LEU A 97 9.53 -18.82 7.10
CA LEU A 97 10.37 -19.20 8.24
C LEU A 97 9.92 -18.52 9.55
N GLN A 98 9.32 -17.35 9.50
CA GLN A 98 8.83 -16.61 10.65
C GLN A 98 7.45 -17.07 11.13
N SER A 99 6.73 -17.88 10.35
CA SER A 99 5.32 -18.20 10.61
C SER A 99 5.19 -19.18 11.77
N SER A 100 4.66 -18.70 12.90
CA SER A 100 4.30 -19.51 14.08
C SER A 100 3.10 -18.91 14.80
N ALA A 101 2.39 -19.69 15.63
CA ALA A 101 1.28 -19.20 16.44
C ALA A 101 1.73 -18.15 17.48
N ASP A 102 2.92 -18.32 18.05
CA ASP A 102 3.50 -17.36 18.99
C ASP A 102 3.76 -16.01 18.31
N ARG A 103 4.22 -16.05 17.08
CA ARG A 103 4.50 -14.86 16.29
C ARG A 103 3.24 -14.06 15.98
N ALA A 104 2.15 -14.74 15.60
CA ALA A 104 0.84 -14.11 15.41
C ALA A 104 0.35 -13.41 16.69
N ALA A 105 0.51 -14.07 17.85
CA ALA A 105 0.15 -13.51 19.16
C ALA A 105 1.01 -12.30 19.54
N GLU A 106 2.30 -12.26 19.21
CA GLU A 106 3.19 -11.11 19.41
C GLU A 106 2.73 -9.90 18.60
N ILE A 107 2.40 -10.10 17.32
CA ILE A 107 1.90 -9.05 16.43
C ILE A 107 0.60 -8.46 17.00
N GLU A 108 -0.32 -9.28 17.48
CA GLU A 108 -1.54 -8.84 18.13
C GLU A 108 -1.27 -8.04 19.41
N ARG A 109 -0.39 -8.55 20.26
CA ARG A 109 0.00 -7.88 21.49
C ARG A 109 0.64 -6.51 21.22
N SER A 110 1.36 -6.35 20.13
CA SER A 110 1.93 -5.06 19.74
C SER A 110 0.85 -4.01 19.53
N ILE A 111 -0.29 -4.37 18.90
CA ILE A 111 -1.43 -3.48 18.65
C ILE A 111 -2.10 -3.09 19.97
N THR A 112 -2.34 -4.06 20.86
CA THR A 112 -3.05 -3.83 22.14
C THR A 112 -2.20 -3.14 23.20
N LYS A 113 -0.87 -3.16 23.08
CA LYS A 113 0.07 -2.56 24.03
C LYS A 113 0.76 -1.33 23.43
N LYS A 114 1.84 -1.55 22.66
CA LYS A 114 2.72 -0.48 22.17
C LYS A 114 2.00 0.51 21.24
N PHE A 115 1.18 0.00 20.30
CA PHE A 115 0.48 0.79 19.30
C PHE A 115 -0.98 1.07 19.65
N HIS A 116 -1.41 0.78 20.88
CA HIS A 116 -2.79 1.00 21.30
C HIS A 116 -3.22 2.46 21.11
N ARG A 117 -2.44 3.41 21.59
CA ARG A 117 -2.77 4.85 21.53
C ARG A 117 -2.63 5.42 20.14
N SER A 118 -1.56 5.08 19.43
CA SER A 118 -1.23 5.69 18.14
C SER A 118 -2.01 5.07 16.97
N ILE A 119 -2.43 3.79 17.07
CA ILE A 119 -3.12 3.06 16.01
C ILE A 119 -4.52 2.64 16.45
N PHE A 120 -4.65 1.72 17.43
CA PHE A 120 -5.95 1.11 17.74
C PHE A 120 -6.99 2.13 18.25
N SER A 121 -6.60 3.04 19.14
CA SER A 121 -7.51 4.08 19.65
C SER A 121 -7.98 5.02 18.53
N LYS A 122 -7.13 5.33 17.54
CA LYS A 122 -7.51 6.14 16.38
C LYS A 122 -8.44 5.39 15.43
N PHE A 123 -8.22 4.08 15.26
CA PHE A 123 -9.13 3.21 14.52
C PHE A 123 -10.51 3.18 15.17
N ALA A 124 -10.58 2.90 16.46
CA ALA A 124 -11.82 2.88 17.23
C ALA A 124 -12.51 4.26 17.23
N LYS A 125 -11.72 5.34 17.31
CA LYS A 125 -12.24 6.71 17.20
C LYS A 125 -12.89 6.95 15.85
N ALA A 126 -12.25 6.60 14.74
CA ALA A 126 -12.82 6.76 13.39
C ALA A 126 -14.11 5.95 13.22
N ILE A 127 -14.16 4.72 13.73
CA ILE A 127 -15.38 3.89 13.71
C ILE A 127 -16.55 4.60 14.41
N ASN A 128 -16.31 5.19 15.58
CA ASN A 128 -17.35 5.86 16.36
C ASN A 128 -17.72 7.24 15.80
N GLU A 129 -16.73 8.06 15.48
CA GLU A 129 -16.91 9.46 15.06
C GLU A 129 -17.63 9.58 13.71
N TYR A 130 -17.27 8.69 12.77
CA TYR A 130 -17.89 8.66 11.45
C TYR A 130 -19.00 7.60 11.32
N GLU A 131 -19.38 6.95 12.43
CA GLU A 131 -20.42 5.90 12.45
C GLU A 131 -20.21 4.86 11.36
N LEU A 132 -18.98 4.32 11.27
CA LEU A 132 -18.60 3.39 10.20
C LEU A 132 -19.22 2.01 10.34
N LEU A 133 -19.54 1.60 11.58
CA LEU A 133 -20.13 0.30 11.88
C LEU A 133 -21.40 0.44 12.73
N LYS A 134 -22.34 -0.49 12.48
CA LYS A 134 -23.57 -0.68 13.27
C LYS A 134 -23.73 -2.14 13.67
N PRO A 135 -24.50 -2.43 14.73
CA PRO A 135 -24.87 -3.81 15.06
C PRO A 135 -25.51 -4.53 13.86
N GLY A 136 -25.05 -5.75 13.60
CA GLY A 136 -25.53 -6.58 12.48
C GLY A 136 -24.86 -6.32 11.14
N ASP A 137 -23.89 -5.39 11.04
CA ASP A 137 -23.13 -5.21 9.81
C ASP A 137 -22.27 -6.45 9.50
N LYS A 138 -22.15 -6.76 8.22
CA LYS A 138 -21.19 -7.72 7.69
C LYS A 138 -20.23 -7.02 6.74
N VAL A 139 -18.96 -6.99 7.12
CA VAL A 139 -17.91 -6.18 6.48
C VAL A 139 -16.95 -7.04 5.67
N ALA A 140 -16.83 -6.77 4.38
CA ALA A 140 -15.73 -7.28 3.57
C ALA A 140 -14.50 -6.39 3.78
N VAL A 141 -13.51 -6.89 4.52
CA VAL A 141 -12.22 -6.23 4.73
C VAL A 141 -11.34 -6.53 3.52
N CYS A 142 -11.11 -5.53 2.65
CA CYS A 142 -10.40 -5.70 1.40
C CYS A 142 -8.88 -5.70 1.63
N ILE A 143 -8.23 -6.81 1.33
CA ILE A 143 -6.80 -7.03 1.50
C ILE A 143 -6.10 -6.97 0.14
N SER A 144 -5.14 -6.06 -0.01
CA SER A 144 -4.29 -5.93 -1.20
C SER A 144 -2.91 -6.58 -1.05
N GLY A 145 -2.59 -7.08 0.14
CA GLY A 145 -1.27 -7.61 0.48
C GLY A 145 -0.25 -6.56 0.97
N GLY A 146 -0.59 -5.27 0.88
CA GLY A 146 0.24 -4.20 1.44
C GLY A 146 0.05 -3.99 2.95
N LYS A 147 1.00 -3.30 3.57
CA LYS A 147 1.04 -3.02 5.02
C LYS A 147 -0.28 -2.47 5.59
N ASP A 148 -0.92 -1.56 4.85
CA ASP A 148 -2.11 -0.85 5.31
C ASP A 148 -3.31 -1.79 5.41
N SER A 149 -3.56 -2.58 4.39
CA SER A 149 -4.67 -3.53 4.35
C SER A 149 -4.51 -4.69 5.34
N MET A 150 -3.27 -5.14 5.56
CA MET A 150 -2.98 -6.19 6.54
C MET A 150 -3.13 -5.67 7.98
N LEU A 151 -2.64 -4.47 8.27
CA LEU A 151 -2.90 -3.83 9.56
C LEU A 151 -4.39 -3.63 9.81
N MET A 152 -5.13 -3.13 8.80
CA MET A 152 -6.58 -2.94 8.90
C MET A 152 -7.29 -4.25 9.28
N ALA A 153 -6.91 -5.37 8.67
CA ALA A 153 -7.46 -6.67 9.00
C ALA A 153 -7.23 -7.06 10.47
N LYS A 154 -6.02 -6.83 11.00
CA LYS A 154 -5.70 -7.07 12.41
C LYS A 154 -6.48 -6.15 13.35
N LEU A 155 -6.66 -4.88 12.97
CA LEU A 155 -7.45 -3.92 13.77
C LEU A 155 -8.93 -4.32 13.85
N PHE A 156 -9.50 -4.84 12.76
CA PHE A 156 -10.84 -5.39 12.76
C PHE A 156 -10.97 -6.65 13.62
N GLN A 157 -9.99 -7.57 13.58
CA GLN A 157 -9.98 -8.74 14.46
C GLN A 157 -9.94 -8.31 15.94
N GLU A 158 -9.11 -7.33 16.26
CA GLU A 158 -9.02 -6.80 17.63
C GLU A 158 -10.32 -6.10 18.05
N LEU A 159 -10.91 -5.27 17.19
CA LEU A 159 -12.19 -4.62 17.46
C LEU A 159 -13.30 -5.63 17.72
N GLN A 160 -13.35 -6.72 16.97
CA GLN A 160 -14.35 -7.80 17.15
C GLN A 160 -14.17 -8.50 18.49
N ARG A 161 -12.95 -8.67 19.01
CA ARG A 161 -12.68 -9.24 20.34
C ARG A 161 -13.24 -8.40 21.48
N HIS A 162 -13.31 -7.09 21.32
CA HIS A 162 -13.89 -6.18 22.32
C HIS A 162 -15.40 -6.33 22.50
N ARG A 163 -16.10 -7.03 21.57
CA ARG A 163 -17.54 -7.39 21.63
C ARG A 163 -18.49 -6.26 22.04
N LYS A 164 -18.16 -5.02 21.69
CA LYS A 164 -18.99 -3.85 22.02
C LYS A 164 -20.39 -3.96 21.39
N PHE A 165 -20.47 -4.50 20.19
CA PHE A 165 -21.69 -4.87 19.47
C PHE A 165 -21.38 -5.98 18.44
N PRO A 166 -22.39 -6.79 18.02
CA PRO A 166 -22.16 -7.87 17.07
C PRO A 166 -22.00 -7.33 15.64
N PHE A 167 -20.97 -7.81 14.95
CA PHE A 167 -20.77 -7.65 13.50
C PHE A 167 -19.94 -8.80 12.96
N GLU A 168 -20.04 -9.04 11.64
CA GLU A 168 -19.32 -10.11 10.97
C GLU A 168 -18.21 -9.56 10.07
N LEU A 169 -17.15 -10.36 9.88
CA LEU A 169 -16.00 -10.03 9.05
C LEU A 169 -15.78 -11.09 7.98
N VAL A 170 -15.48 -10.64 6.77
CA VAL A 170 -14.94 -11.46 5.69
C VAL A 170 -13.65 -10.77 5.22
N PHE A 171 -12.52 -11.48 5.28
CA PHE A 171 -11.23 -10.96 4.81
C PHE A 171 -11.05 -11.33 3.35
N LEU A 172 -11.23 -10.36 2.46
CA LEU A 172 -11.37 -10.58 1.03
C LEU A 172 -10.11 -10.15 0.28
N VAL A 173 -9.48 -11.10 -0.39
CA VAL A 173 -8.36 -10.86 -1.31
C VAL A 173 -8.86 -11.04 -2.74
N MET A 174 -8.74 -9.98 -3.54
CA MET A 174 -8.98 -10.08 -4.98
C MET A 174 -7.64 -10.29 -5.69
N ASP A 175 -7.53 -11.37 -6.43
CA ASP A 175 -6.42 -11.64 -7.34
C ASP A 175 -6.78 -11.17 -8.75
N PRO A 176 -6.22 -10.05 -9.22
CA PRO A 176 -6.48 -9.53 -10.56
C PRO A 176 -5.59 -10.15 -11.65
N GLY A 177 -4.91 -11.26 -11.36
CA GLY A 177 -3.90 -11.92 -12.18
C GLY A 177 -2.48 -11.71 -11.64
N TYR A 178 -2.29 -11.82 -10.34
CA TYR A 178 -0.97 -11.76 -9.70
C TYR A 178 -0.02 -12.83 -10.24
N SER A 179 1.29 -12.61 -10.13
CA SER A 179 2.24 -13.71 -10.25
C SER A 179 2.09 -14.68 -9.07
N SER A 180 2.49 -15.94 -9.29
CA SER A 180 2.48 -17.00 -8.25
C SER A 180 3.21 -16.56 -6.98
N GLU A 181 4.33 -15.86 -7.15
CA GLU A 181 5.18 -15.37 -6.06
C GLU A 181 4.48 -14.27 -5.25
N ASN A 182 3.88 -13.28 -5.94
CA ASN A 182 3.15 -12.20 -5.26
C ASN A 182 1.96 -12.76 -4.46
N ARG A 183 1.22 -13.70 -5.05
CA ARG A 183 0.13 -14.38 -4.37
C ARG A 183 0.62 -15.16 -3.15
N ALA A 184 1.69 -15.92 -3.29
CA ALA A 184 2.29 -16.68 -2.20
C ALA A 184 2.70 -15.79 -1.02
N ILE A 185 3.23 -14.59 -1.27
CA ILE A 185 3.57 -13.61 -0.21
C ILE A 185 2.33 -13.11 0.51
N ILE A 186 1.24 -12.79 -0.21
CA ILE A 186 -0.01 -12.34 0.40
C ILE A 186 -0.55 -13.43 1.33
N GLU A 187 -0.59 -14.67 0.86
CA GLU A 187 -1.07 -15.81 1.63
C GLU A 187 -0.14 -16.14 2.81
N ALA A 188 1.18 -16.04 2.63
CA ALA A 188 2.15 -16.25 3.71
C ALA A 188 2.01 -15.20 4.81
N ASN A 189 1.89 -13.92 4.46
CA ASN A 189 1.62 -12.85 5.42
C ASN A 189 0.27 -13.05 6.14
N ALA A 190 -0.76 -13.48 5.43
CA ALA A 190 -2.05 -13.77 6.04
C ALA A 190 -1.95 -14.90 7.07
N ARG A 191 -1.21 -15.98 6.75
CA ARG A 191 -0.92 -17.08 7.69
C ARG A 191 -0.11 -16.60 8.89
N LEU A 192 1.00 -15.88 8.65
CA LEU A 192 1.85 -15.32 9.71
C LEU A 192 1.05 -14.47 10.70
N MET A 193 0.12 -13.67 10.19
CA MET A 193 -0.70 -12.76 11.00
C MET A 193 -2.00 -13.39 11.52
N GLY A 194 -2.29 -14.65 11.20
CA GLY A 194 -3.53 -15.32 11.61
C GLY A 194 -4.79 -14.67 11.02
N ILE A 195 -4.74 -14.24 9.75
CA ILE A 195 -5.87 -13.64 9.05
C ILE A 195 -6.51 -14.70 8.13
N PRO A 196 -7.76 -15.12 8.36
CA PRO A 196 -8.44 -16.11 7.53
C PRO A 196 -8.95 -15.45 6.23
N ILE A 197 -8.13 -15.46 5.19
CA ILE A 197 -8.46 -14.81 3.91
C ILE A 197 -9.34 -15.68 3.02
N THR A 198 -10.26 -15.03 2.30
CA THR A 198 -11.00 -15.60 1.17
C THR A 198 -10.45 -14.99 -0.11
N VAL A 199 -9.84 -15.79 -0.97
CA VAL A 199 -9.26 -15.34 -2.24
C VAL A 199 -10.25 -15.61 -3.37
N PHE A 200 -10.41 -14.65 -4.29
CA PHE A 200 -11.12 -14.84 -5.55
C PHE A 200 -10.32 -14.23 -6.71
N GLU A 201 -10.42 -14.85 -7.85
CA GLU A 201 -9.65 -14.51 -9.04
C GLU A 201 -10.47 -13.68 -10.02
N THR A 202 -9.80 -12.80 -10.73
CA THR A 202 -10.36 -12.00 -11.83
C THR A 202 -9.32 -11.83 -12.94
N ASP A 203 -9.77 -11.56 -14.16
CA ASP A 203 -8.89 -11.38 -15.31
C ASP A 203 -8.63 -9.89 -15.64
N ILE A 204 -8.55 -9.06 -14.61
CA ILE A 204 -8.42 -7.60 -14.80
C ILE A 204 -7.11 -7.23 -15.49
N PHE A 205 -5.99 -7.85 -15.11
CA PHE A 205 -4.70 -7.47 -15.67
C PHE A 205 -4.63 -7.75 -17.17
N ASN A 206 -5.19 -8.86 -17.64
CA ASN A 206 -5.25 -9.13 -19.08
C ASN A 206 -6.20 -8.15 -19.79
N SER A 207 -7.31 -7.79 -19.15
CA SER A 207 -8.29 -6.84 -19.71
C SER A 207 -7.74 -5.43 -19.88
N VAL A 208 -6.79 -5.00 -19.02
CA VAL A 208 -6.20 -3.65 -19.09
C VAL A 208 -4.84 -3.61 -19.79
N TYR A 209 -4.28 -4.77 -20.16
CA TYR A 209 -2.94 -4.88 -20.74
C TYR A 209 -2.74 -4.06 -22.01
N ASN A 210 -3.75 -4.00 -22.87
CA ASN A 210 -3.72 -3.33 -24.17
C ASN A 210 -4.26 -1.90 -24.13
N VAL A 211 -4.60 -1.36 -22.96
CA VAL A 211 -5.18 -0.02 -22.83
C VAL A 211 -4.08 1.03 -22.75
N GLN A 212 -3.94 1.86 -23.78
CA GLN A 212 -2.91 2.91 -23.86
C GLN A 212 -3.20 4.12 -22.95
N ASN A 213 -4.48 4.44 -22.71
CA ASN A 213 -4.88 5.63 -21.95
C ASN A 213 -5.31 5.26 -20.52
N ASN A 214 -4.51 5.69 -19.52
CA ASN A 214 -4.81 5.56 -18.10
C ASN A 214 -5.15 4.13 -17.62
N PRO A 215 -4.33 3.10 -17.90
CA PRO A 215 -4.62 1.71 -17.53
C PRO A 215 -4.81 1.55 -16.00
N CYS A 216 -4.08 2.30 -15.18
CA CYS A 216 -4.22 2.28 -13.72
C CYS A 216 -5.59 2.77 -13.24
N TYR A 217 -6.16 3.79 -13.88
CA TYR A 217 -7.49 4.27 -13.53
C TYR A 217 -8.57 3.23 -13.85
N LEU A 218 -8.48 2.63 -15.05
CA LEU A 218 -9.41 1.57 -15.46
C LEU A 218 -9.29 0.34 -14.55
N CYS A 219 -8.07 -0.09 -14.26
CA CYS A 219 -7.80 -1.17 -13.31
C CYS A 219 -8.43 -0.90 -11.94
N ALA A 220 -8.22 0.30 -11.37
CA ALA A 220 -8.78 0.67 -10.07
C ALA A 220 -10.33 0.68 -10.08
N ARG A 221 -10.95 1.12 -11.19
CA ARG A 221 -12.40 1.11 -11.37
C ARG A 221 -12.96 -0.31 -11.46
N MET A 222 -12.35 -1.17 -12.27
CA MET A 222 -12.75 -2.58 -12.42
C MET A 222 -12.57 -3.33 -11.10
N ARG A 223 -11.43 -3.17 -10.43
CA ARG A 223 -11.16 -3.77 -9.11
C ARG A 223 -12.27 -3.43 -8.11
N ARG A 224 -12.70 -2.19 -8.08
CA ARG A 224 -13.77 -1.75 -7.17
C ARG A 224 -15.08 -2.45 -7.49
N GLY A 225 -15.47 -2.56 -8.76
CA GLY A 225 -16.69 -3.27 -9.18
C GLY A 225 -16.67 -4.74 -8.77
N HIS A 226 -15.58 -5.45 -9.01
CA HIS A 226 -15.43 -6.87 -8.62
C HIS A 226 -15.47 -7.06 -7.09
N LEU A 227 -14.83 -6.16 -6.33
CA LEU A 227 -14.87 -6.22 -4.86
C LEU A 227 -16.29 -6.04 -4.33
N TYR A 228 -17.07 -5.10 -4.87
CA TYR A 228 -18.46 -4.91 -4.47
C TYR A 228 -19.33 -6.13 -4.80
N ASN A 229 -19.19 -6.67 -6.03
CA ASN A 229 -19.94 -7.86 -6.44
C ASN A 229 -19.66 -9.04 -5.50
N LYS A 230 -18.37 -9.33 -5.25
CA LYS A 230 -17.97 -10.45 -4.40
C LYS A 230 -18.40 -10.26 -2.95
N ALA A 231 -18.27 -9.06 -2.42
CA ALA A 231 -18.74 -8.74 -1.08
C ALA A 231 -20.26 -8.95 -0.95
N LYS A 232 -21.03 -8.52 -1.96
CA LYS A 232 -22.50 -8.72 -1.99
C LYS A 232 -22.88 -10.20 -2.08
N GLU A 233 -22.19 -11.00 -2.91
CA GLU A 233 -22.37 -12.46 -2.98
C GLU A 233 -22.15 -13.14 -1.62
N LEU A 234 -21.20 -12.64 -0.83
CA LEU A 234 -20.89 -13.13 0.51
C LEU A 234 -21.82 -12.56 1.60
N GLY A 235 -22.86 -11.81 1.20
CA GLY A 235 -23.84 -11.22 2.12
C GLY A 235 -23.31 -10.01 2.89
N CYS A 236 -22.19 -9.41 2.49
CA CYS A 236 -21.69 -8.20 3.12
C CYS A 236 -22.50 -6.97 2.69
N ASN A 237 -22.74 -6.04 3.61
CA ASN A 237 -23.33 -4.74 3.34
C ASN A 237 -22.29 -3.59 3.34
N LYS A 238 -21.04 -3.89 3.70
CA LYS A 238 -19.94 -2.93 3.71
C LYS A 238 -18.68 -3.50 3.10
N ILE A 239 -17.90 -2.63 2.44
CA ILE A 239 -16.51 -2.90 2.08
C ILE A 239 -15.59 -1.92 2.83
N ALA A 240 -14.53 -2.42 3.45
CA ALA A 240 -13.53 -1.63 4.14
C ALA A 240 -12.24 -1.55 3.31
N LEU A 241 -11.74 -0.33 3.09
CA LEU A 241 -10.50 -0.05 2.37
C LEU A 241 -9.46 0.57 3.30
N GLY A 242 -8.21 0.15 3.16
CA GLY A 242 -7.08 0.54 4.00
C GLY A 242 -6.50 1.94 3.72
N HIS A 243 -7.31 2.91 3.31
CA HIS A 243 -6.87 4.29 3.17
C HIS A 243 -6.67 4.91 4.55
N HIS A 244 -5.60 5.67 4.71
CA HIS A 244 -5.17 6.27 5.95
C HIS A 244 -5.15 7.80 5.89
N PHE A 245 -4.82 8.45 7.00
CA PHE A 245 -4.84 9.93 7.14
C PHE A 245 -4.02 10.64 6.05
N ASP A 246 -2.85 10.12 5.71
CA ASP A 246 -1.98 10.77 4.71
C ASP A 246 -2.59 10.69 3.30
N ASP A 247 -3.32 9.62 2.95
CA ASP A 247 -4.10 9.54 1.70
C ASP A 247 -5.18 10.63 1.62
N VAL A 248 -5.80 10.95 2.77
CA VAL A 248 -6.84 11.98 2.85
C VAL A 248 -6.28 13.36 2.55
N ILE A 249 -5.19 13.74 3.23
CA ILE A 249 -4.57 15.06 3.01
C ILE A 249 -3.94 15.20 1.63
N GLU A 250 -3.36 14.12 1.08
CA GLU A 250 -2.90 14.08 -0.30
C GLU A 250 -4.06 14.32 -1.28
N THR A 251 -5.22 13.69 -1.03
CA THR A 251 -6.42 13.87 -1.87
C THR A 251 -6.95 15.30 -1.82
N ILE A 252 -6.99 15.93 -0.63
CA ILE A 252 -7.40 17.33 -0.48
C ILE A 252 -6.52 18.24 -1.33
N LEU A 253 -5.20 18.15 -1.19
CA LEU A 253 -4.27 18.98 -1.96
C LEU A 253 -4.30 18.68 -3.45
N MET A 254 -4.41 17.42 -3.85
CA MET A 254 -4.56 17.05 -5.26
C MET A 254 -5.81 17.66 -5.88
N SER A 255 -6.93 17.64 -5.17
CA SER A 255 -8.18 18.22 -5.59
C SER A 255 -8.06 19.76 -5.79
N MET A 256 -7.40 20.44 -4.85
CA MET A 256 -7.16 21.88 -4.92
C MET A 256 -6.19 22.26 -6.04
N VAL A 257 -5.02 21.61 -6.10
CA VAL A 257 -3.91 22.02 -6.99
C VAL A 257 -4.15 21.59 -8.44
N TYR A 258 -4.72 20.41 -8.66
CA TYR A 258 -4.89 19.84 -10.00
C TYR A 258 -6.35 19.77 -10.46
N GLY A 259 -7.31 19.79 -9.51
CA GLY A 259 -8.74 19.72 -9.82
C GLY A 259 -9.46 21.05 -9.77
N GLY A 260 -8.87 22.09 -9.14
CA GLY A 260 -9.53 23.38 -8.94
C GLY A 260 -10.79 23.31 -8.05
N GLN A 261 -10.86 22.33 -7.15
CA GLN A 261 -12.01 22.08 -6.26
C GLN A 261 -11.52 21.71 -4.87
N VAL A 262 -12.38 21.93 -3.87
CA VAL A 262 -12.12 21.51 -2.49
C VAL A 262 -12.92 20.26 -2.21
N GLU A 263 -12.29 19.12 -2.40
CA GLU A 263 -12.86 17.81 -2.13
C GLU A 263 -11.94 16.95 -1.27
N THR A 264 -12.51 16.02 -0.54
CA THR A 264 -11.77 15.05 0.27
C THR A 264 -12.21 13.62 -0.02
N MET A 265 -11.39 12.69 0.44
CA MET A 265 -11.73 11.27 0.48
C MET A 265 -12.67 11.03 1.67
N MET A 266 -13.97 10.87 1.44
CA MET A 266 -14.96 10.69 2.51
C MET A 266 -14.69 9.42 3.35
N PRO A 267 -14.85 9.45 4.69
CA PRO A 267 -14.66 8.30 5.56
C PRO A 267 -15.66 7.16 5.31
N LYS A 268 -16.88 7.51 4.84
CA LYS A 268 -17.87 6.53 4.36
C LYS A 268 -18.65 7.09 3.15
N LEU A 269 -19.06 6.18 2.28
CA LEU A 269 -19.81 6.47 1.06
C LEU A 269 -20.84 5.39 0.80
N HIS A 270 -22.05 5.79 0.39
CA HIS A 270 -23.00 4.88 -0.25
C HIS A 270 -22.53 4.54 -1.67
N SER A 271 -22.68 3.30 -2.08
CA SER A 271 -22.38 2.94 -3.46
C SER A 271 -23.52 3.34 -4.38
N ALA A 272 -23.22 4.15 -5.40
CA ALA A 272 -24.20 4.52 -6.41
C ALA A 272 -24.62 3.34 -7.30
N HIS A 273 -23.75 2.35 -7.49
CA HIS A 273 -23.98 1.21 -8.40
C HIS A 273 -24.40 -0.07 -7.68
N PHE A 274 -24.26 -0.13 -6.36
CA PHE A 274 -24.59 -1.31 -5.53
C PHE A 274 -25.50 -0.87 -4.39
N PRO A 275 -26.83 -0.83 -4.60
CA PRO A 275 -27.79 -0.42 -3.58
C PRO A 275 -27.64 -1.22 -2.30
N GLY A 276 -27.67 -0.54 -1.16
CA GLY A 276 -27.50 -1.13 0.17
C GLY A 276 -26.05 -1.36 0.59
N MET A 277 -25.07 -1.17 -0.30
CA MET A 277 -23.66 -1.29 0.01
C MET A 277 -23.03 0.05 0.40
N GLN A 278 -22.12 0.01 1.39
CA GLN A 278 -21.32 1.16 1.80
C GLN A 278 -19.83 0.86 1.70
N LEU A 279 -19.04 1.87 1.33
CA LEU A 279 -17.59 1.87 1.47
C LEU A 279 -17.21 2.60 2.74
N ILE A 280 -16.31 2.02 3.54
CA ILE A 280 -15.78 2.61 4.77
C ILE A 280 -14.25 2.65 4.75
N ARG A 281 -13.68 3.66 5.44
CA ARG A 281 -12.23 3.86 5.58
C ARG A 281 -11.87 3.99 7.07
N PRO A 282 -11.76 2.88 7.80
CA PRO A 282 -11.62 2.93 9.26
C PRO A 282 -10.24 3.40 9.72
N MET A 283 -9.22 3.42 8.85
CA MET A 283 -7.88 3.94 9.16
C MET A 283 -7.74 5.45 8.93
N TYR A 284 -8.84 6.17 8.71
CA TYR A 284 -8.92 7.58 8.33
C TYR A 284 -8.12 8.54 9.24
N LEU A 285 -7.94 8.21 10.50
CA LEU A 285 -7.22 9.01 11.50
C LEU A 285 -5.80 8.48 11.81
N ILE A 286 -5.35 7.42 11.14
CA ILE A 286 -4.04 6.79 11.40
C ILE A 286 -3.02 7.35 10.41
N ARG A 287 -1.84 7.78 10.90
CA ARG A 287 -0.73 8.27 10.08
C ARG A 287 0.04 7.11 9.44
N GLU A 288 0.52 7.32 8.21
CA GLU A 288 1.34 6.34 7.49
C GLU A 288 2.61 5.97 8.27
N ASP A 289 3.23 6.95 8.94
CA ASP A 289 4.44 6.71 9.71
C ASP A 289 4.23 5.76 10.90
N GLU A 290 3.05 5.80 11.53
CA GLU A 290 2.69 4.85 12.58
C GLU A 290 2.50 3.43 12.03
N ILE A 291 1.94 3.30 10.83
CA ILE A 291 1.80 2.01 10.14
C ILE A 291 3.18 1.45 9.79
N LYS A 292 4.07 2.27 9.24
CA LYS A 292 5.46 1.90 8.95
C LYS A 292 6.23 1.53 10.22
N HIS A 293 6.02 2.27 11.31
CA HIS A 293 6.65 1.98 12.61
C HIS A 293 6.15 0.64 13.16
N TRP A 294 4.85 0.36 13.08
CA TRP A 294 4.29 -0.94 13.48
C TRP A 294 4.85 -2.09 12.66
N ALA A 295 4.95 -1.93 11.34
CA ALA A 295 5.51 -2.94 10.45
C ALA A 295 6.98 -3.24 10.80
N ARG A 296 7.81 -2.22 10.97
CA ARG A 296 9.23 -2.37 11.37
C ARG A 296 9.40 -3.00 12.75
N TYR A 297 8.60 -2.55 13.73
CA TYR A 297 8.66 -3.10 15.09
C TYR A 297 8.38 -4.59 15.14
N ASN A 298 7.50 -5.07 14.27
CA ASN A 298 7.14 -6.47 14.18
C ASN A 298 7.95 -7.23 13.09
N ASP A 299 9.02 -6.65 12.55
CA ASP A 299 9.80 -7.22 11.44
C ASP A 299 8.90 -7.79 10.32
N LEU A 300 7.86 -7.03 9.94
CA LEU A 300 6.92 -7.41 8.90
C LEU A 300 7.33 -6.80 7.58
N SER A 301 7.33 -7.61 6.55
CA SER A 301 7.66 -7.20 5.19
C SER A 301 6.48 -7.50 4.27
N PHE A 302 6.09 -6.50 3.47
CA PHE A 302 4.93 -6.56 2.60
C PHE A 302 5.32 -6.28 1.16
N ILE A 303 4.52 -6.74 0.22
CA ILE A 303 4.65 -6.35 -1.18
C ILE A 303 4.25 -4.88 -1.33
N GLN A 304 5.01 -4.13 -2.12
CA GLN A 304 4.68 -2.72 -2.42
C GLN A 304 3.54 -2.61 -3.42
N CYS A 305 3.66 -3.33 -4.50
CA CYS A 305 2.66 -3.41 -5.57
C CYS A 305 2.68 -4.82 -6.14
N ALA A 306 1.53 -5.49 -6.13
CA ALA A 306 1.39 -6.82 -6.71
C ALA A 306 1.06 -6.76 -8.22
N CYS A 307 1.10 -5.57 -8.84
CA CYS A 307 0.79 -5.37 -10.24
C CYS A 307 1.87 -5.98 -11.13
N ARG A 308 1.48 -6.69 -12.21
CA ARG A 308 2.39 -7.19 -13.25
C ARG A 308 3.14 -6.08 -13.99
N PHE A 309 2.56 -4.89 -14.02
CA PHE A 309 3.12 -3.73 -14.72
C PHE A 309 4.08 -2.90 -13.88
N THR A 310 4.46 -3.36 -12.69
CA THR A 310 5.29 -2.53 -11.78
C THR A 310 6.65 -2.21 -12.41
N ASP A 311 7.21 -3.14 -13.16
CA ASP A 311 8.52 -2.96 -13.81
C ASP A 311 8.47 -1.99 -15.01
N THR A 312 7.27 -1.78 -15.59
CA THR A 312 7.03 -0.85 -16.71
C THR A 312 6.11 0.33 -16.34
N CYS A 313 5.58 0.37 -15.13
CA CYS A 313 4.62 1.36 -14.70
C CYS A 313 5.31 2.66 -14.29
N THR A 314 5.05 3.76 -15.01
CA THR A 314 5.55 5.10 -14.68
C THR A 314 5.08 5.62 -13.31
N THR A 315 4.00 5.05 -12.75
CA THR A 315 3.50 5.35 -11.39
C THR A 315 4.31 4.64 -10.30
N CYS A 316 4.90 3.49 -10.62
CA CYS A 316 5.66 2.66 -9.69
C CYS A 316 7.19 2.82 -9.88
N ASN A 317 7.62 3.43 -10.97
CA ASN A 317 9.02 3.67 -11.31
C ASN A 317 9.32 5.18 -11.25
N PRO A 318 9.78 5.72 -10.11
CA PRO A 318 9.95 7.16 -9.92
C PRO A 318 11.08 7.78 -10.76
N ASP A 319 11.98 6.98 -11.30
CA ASP A 319 13.09 7.42 -12.18
C ASP A 319 12.66 7.55 -13.66
N GLY A 320 11.45 7.10 -14.01
CA GLY A 320 10.81 7.41 -15.28
C GLY A 320 10.36 8.89 -15.31
N ALA A 321 10.57 9.59 -16.42
CA ALA A 321 10.44 11.04 -16.63
C ALA A 321 9.07 11.69 -16.29
N ALA A 322 8.12 10.98 -15.69
CA ALA A 322 6.82 11.48 -15.22
C ALA A 322 6.57 11.09 -13.77
N ARG A 323 6.94 11.95 -12.84
CA ARG A 323 6.52 11.84 -11.44
C ARG A 323 4.99 11.80 -11.37
N SER A 324 4.41 10.89 -10.59
CA SER A 324 2.96 10.90 -10.40
C SER A 324 2.56 12.17 -9.60
N LYS A 325 1.45 12.80 -9.98
CA LYS A 325 0.90 13.98 -9.27
C LYS A 325 0.80 13.76 -7.76
N ARG A 326 0.50 12.52 -7.34
CA ARG A 326 0.42 12.15 -5.93
C ARG A 326 1.78 12.23 -5.24
N GLN A 327 2.85 11.84 -5.94
CA GLN A 327 4.21 11.89 -5.38
C GLN A 327 4.70 13.34 -5.24
N GLU A 328 4.34 14.21 -6.18
CA GLU A 328 4.62 15.66 -6.08
C GLU A 328 3.92 16.27 -4.87
N ILE A 329 2.63 15.94 -4.65
CA ILE A 329 1.90 16.39 -3.47
C ILE A 329 2.50 15.86 -2.18
N LYS A 330 2.92 14.59 -2.14
CA LYS A 330 3.59 13.99 -0.98
C LYS A 330 4.88 14.73 -0.61
N GLN A 331 5.68 15.10 -1.61
CA GLN A 331 6.90 15.90 -1.43
C GLN A 331 6.58 17.33 -0.95
N LEU A 332 5.52 17.94 -1.51
CA LEU A 332 5.06 19.27 -1.07
C LEU A 332 4.63 19.24 0.41
N ILE A 333 3.84 18.26 0.81
CA ILE A 333 3.41 18.09 2.21
C ILE A 333 4.63 17.91 3.12
N ALA A 334 5.59 17.08 2.75
CA ALA A 334 6.81 16.89 3.52
C ALA A 334 7.57 18.20 3.72
N LYS A 335 7.80 18.98 2.64
CA LYS A 335 8.46 20.26 2.69
C LYS A 335 7.72 21.29 3.56
N LEU A 336 6.41 21.36 3.46
CA LEU A 336 5.60 22.26 4.30
C LEU A 336 5.65 21.87 5.78
N ASN A 337 5.70 20.57 6.07
CA ASN A 337 5.75 20.04 7.43
C ASN A 337 7.10 20.29 8.14
N GLU A 338 8.21 20.44 7.38
CA GLU A 338 9.52 20.81 7.95
C GLU A 338 9.48 22.18 8.63
N GLY A 339 8.75 23.14 8.04
CA GLY A 339 8.62 24.49 8.58
C GLY A 339 7.55 24.64 9.66
N ASN A 340 6.52 23.79 9.63
CA ASN A 340 5.40 23.84 10.56
C ASN A 340 4.72 22.48 10.74
N PRO A 341 4.95 21.78 11.88
CA PRO A 341 4.36 20.47 12.16
C PRO A 341 2.82 20.45 12.21
N GLN A 342 2.17 21.62 12.32
CA GLN A 342 0.70 21.70 12.33
C GLN A 342 0.09 21.68 10.90
N VAL A 343 0.90 21.86 9.86
CA VAL A 343 0.40 21.95 8.47
C VAL A 343 -0.44 20.74 8.09
N VAL A 344 0.00 19.55 8.41
CA VAL A 344 -0.68 18.30 8.11
C VAL A 344 -2.10 18.28 8.73
N MET A 345 -2.20 18.69 9.99
CA MET A 345 -3.48 18.78 10.69
C MET A 345 -4.35 19.93 10.17
N ASN A 346 -3.75 21.04 9.78
CA ASN A 346 -4.47 22.18 9.22
C ASN A 346 -5.07 21.84 7.85
N ILE A 347 -4.34 21.12 7.00
CA ILE A 347 -4.88 20.61 5.72
C ILE A 347 -6.08 19.71 5.97
N PHE A 348 -5.97 18.76 6.91
CA PHE A 348 -7.06 17.86 7.26
C PHE A 348 -8.30 18.64 7.74
N ARG A 349 -8.13 19.55 8.70
CA ARG A 349 -9.21 20.36 9.28
C ARG A 349 -9.82 21.38 8.31
N SER A 350 -9.13 21.75 7.25
CA SER A 350 -9.63 22.75 6.30
C SER A 350 -10.94 22.34 5.64
N VAL A 351 -11.17 21.04 5.43
CA VAL A 351 -12.41 20.49 4.88
C VAL A 351 -13.50 20.21 5.92
N GLU A 352 -13.15 20.27 7.21
CA GLU A 352 -14.11 20.15 8.32
C GLU A 352 -14.63 21.52 8.79
N ASN A 353 -13.87 22.60 8.51
CA ASN A 353 -14.12 23.95 9.01
C ASN A 353 -14.39 24.95 7.87
N ILE A 354 -15.14 24.53 6.86
CA ILE A 354 -15.51 25.39 5.75
C ILE A 354 -16.55 26.43 6.23
N LYS A 355 -16.20 27.72 6.07
CA LYS A 355 -17.13 28.85 6.36
C LYS A 355 -17.81 29.23 5.07
N LEU A 356 -19.06 28.82 4.88
CA LEU A 356 -19.79 29.04 3.64
C LEU A 356 -19.92 30.53 3.27
N ASN A 357 -19.96 31.43 4.26
CA ASN A 357 -19.96 32.89 4.06
C ASN A 357 -18.59 33.48 3.69
N LYS A 358 -17.58 32.66 3.47
CA LYS A 358 -16.21 33.06 3.08
C LYS A 358 -15.72 32.36 1.80
N ILE A 359 -16.64 31.73 1.06
CA ILE A 359 -16.37 31.14 -0.26
C ILE A 359 -17.20 31.82 -1.32
N ILE A 360 -16.69 31.89 -2.55
CA ILE A 360 -17.35 32.59 -3.66
C ILE A 360 -18.60 31.84 -4.10
N SER A 361 -18.51 30.50 -4.21
CA SER A 361 -19.65 29.65 -4.57
C SER A 361 -19.39 28.20 -4.13
N TYR A 362 -20.48 27.45 -3.99
CA TYR A 362 -20.40 25.98 -3.75
C TYR A 362 -21.56 25.30 -4.50
N LYS A 363 -21.35 24.00 -4.79
CA LYS A 363 -22.36 23.13 -5.38
C LYS A 363 -22.94 22.19 -4.33
N THR A 364 -24.24 22.02 -4.35
CA THR A 364 -24.96 21.03 -3.57
C THR A 364 -24.94 19.65 -4.26
N PRO A 365 -25.31 18.56 -3.57
CA PRO A 365 -25.31 17.21 -4.16
C PRO A 365 -26.25 17.03 -5.35
N ASP A 366 -27.32 17.81 -5.45
CA ASP A 366 -28.27 17.86 -6.55
C ASP A 366 -27.82 18.75 -7.73
N GLY A 367 -26.62 19.37 -7.56
CA GLY A 367 -25.97 20.16 -8.62
C GLY A 367 -26.31 21.63 -8.64
N GLU A 368 -27.11 22.13 -7.69
CA GLU A 368 -27.42 23.54 -7.55
C GLU A 368 -26.18 24.33 -7.13
N ILE A 369 -25.99 25.51 -7.69
CA ILE A 369 -24.85 26.39 -7.40
C ILE A 369 -25.34 27.55 -6.55
N HIS A 370 -24.78 27.67 -5.36
CA HIS A 370 -24.97 28.81 -4.47
C HIS A 370 -23.80 29.78 -4.58
N SER A 371 -24.13 31.08 -4.65
CA SER A 371 -23.13 32.14 -4.75
C SER A 371 -23.16 33.02 -3.49
N PHE A 372 -22.03 33.69 -3.20
CA PHE A 372 -22.01 34.70 -2.11
C PHE A 372 -22.96 35.89 -2.37
N LEU A 373 -23.43 36.05 -3.62
CA LEU A 373 -24.42 37.09 -3.99
C LEU A 373 -25.86 36.73 -3.62
N ASP A 374 -26.11 35.45 -3.30
CA ASP A 374 -27.45 35.02 -2.90
C ASP A 374 -27.78 35.64 -1.54
N GLY A 375 -28.79 36.56 -1.53
CA GLY A 375 -29.16 37.32 -0.35
C GLY A 375 -28.20 38.45 0.06
N TYR A 376 -27.23 38.84 -0.79
CA TYR A 376 -26.21 39.84 -0.44
C TYR A 376 -26.78 41.25 -0.29
N ASN A 377 -27.87 41.54 -1.02
CA ASN A 377 -28.53 42.85 -1.03
C ASN A 377 -29.88 42.86 -0.27
N ASP A 378 -30.23 41.73 0.36
CA ASP A 378 -31.42 41.60 1.22
C ASP A 378 -31.05 41.98 2.67
#